data_ade3c5440f85a33969f3bcaf9e9703a1
#
_entry.id   ade3c5440f85a33969f3bcaf9e9703a1
#
_cell.length_a   1.000
_cell.length_b   1.000
_cell.length_c   1.000
_cell.angle_alpha   90.00
_cell.angle_beta   90.00
_cell.angle_gamma   90.00
#
_symmetry.space_group_name_H-M   'P 1'
#
loop_
_entity.id
_entity.type
_entity.pdbx_description
1 polymer ?
#
loop_
_entity_poly.entity_id
_entity_poly.type
_entity_poly.pdbx_seq_one_letter_code
_entity_poly.pdbx_strand_id
1 'polypeptide(L)'
;AMVPYYTDMAKRAQGMGNTPYVGYKGESIAGFDPMETKAQQDTAALTSPGEYNQAQAGYQRGLDYNPGMFGAAEAAQYMSPYQKNVTDIGIRDLNEQAARSMALAGVNSARTGGYGGSGNAIMNATTARTLNRDVGDLSTKGAQESYLNAQQQYQRDRTAREYAQTLGQNSATGLAGLGTARQTSDLARIGAQNAAGSAQRDLAQRRDDLQKEEFINQRDYGKNQIAFESGILHGLPMGSYEQQTG
;
A
#
# COMPACT_ATOMS: atom_id res chain seq x y z
N ALA A 1 -49.67 -75.23 18.42
CA ALA A 1 -48.37 -74.90 19.10
C ALA A 1 -47.92 -73.41 18.87
N MET A 2 -48.52 -72.58 18.01
CA MET A 2 -48.06 -71.19 17.72
C MET A 2 -48.77 -70.09 18.54
N VAL A 3 -49.93 -70.38 19.15
CA VAL A 3 -50.76 -69.43 19.89
C VAL A 3 -49.96 -68.66 20.98
N PRO A 4 -49.09 -69.29 21.79
CA PRO A 4 -48.37 -68.60 22.86
C PRO A 4 -47.40 -67.55 22.32
N TYR A 5 -46.78 -67.78 21.17
CA TYR A 5 -45.86 -66.77 20.53
C TYR A 5 -46.58 -65.54 20.02
N TYR A 6 -47.74 -65.69 19.40
CA TYR A 6 -48.58 -64.55 18.97
C TYR A 6 -49.10 -63.76 20.18
N THR A 7 -49.45 -64.42 21.26
CA THR A 7 -49.95 -63.77 22.47
C THR A 7 -48.84 -62.99 23.18
N ASP A 8 -47.62 -63.51 23.22
CA ASP A 8 -46.44 -62.83 23.78
C ASP A 8 -46.05 -61.60 22.94
N MET A 9 -45.97 -61.77 21.62
CA MET A 9 -45.69 -60.66 20.70
C MET A 9 -46.74 -59.56 20.79
N ALA A 10 -48.04 -59.89 20.87
CA ALA A 10 -49.13 -58.95 21.06
C ALA A 10 -49.01 -58.16 22.38
N LYS A 11 -48.66 -58.83 23.48
CA LYS A 11 -48.43 -58.14 24.77
C LYS A 11 -47.24 -57.22 24.73
N ARG A 12 -46.12 -57.60 24.08
CA ARG A 12 -44.94 -56.75 23.89
C ARG A 12 -45.28 -55.56 23.03
N ALA A 13 -46.01 -55.71 21.91
CA ALA A 13 -46.49 -54.63 21.05
C ALA A 13 -47.41 -53.66 21.80
N GLN A 14 -48.35 -54.16 22.64
CA GLN A 14 -49.21 -53.35 23.46
C GLN A 14 -48.43 -52.56 24.53
N GLY A 15 -47.42 -53.21 25.18
CA GLY A 15 -46.52 -52.52 26.13
C GLY A 15 -45.77 -51.34 25.47
N MET A 16 -45.31 -51.52 24.24
CA MET A 16 -44.68 -50.46 23.50
C MET A 16 -45.64 -49.32 23.09
N GLY A 17 -46.84 -49.65 22.70
CA GLY A 17 -47.88 -48.66 22.37
C GLY A 17 -48.23 -47.76 23.57
N ASN A 18 -48.02 -48.25 24.79
CA ASN A 18 -48.26 -47.45 26.01
C ASN A 18 -47.02 -46.66 26.47
N THR A 19 -45.86 -46.81 25.80
CA THR A 19 -44.64 -46.05 26.14
C THR A 19 -44.78 -44.58 25.68
N PRO A 20 -44.62 -43.62 26.63
CA PRO A 20 -44.72 -42.21 26.26
C PRO A 20 -43.66 -41.82 25.19
N TYR A 21 -44.01 -40.85 24.33
CA TYR A 21 -43.07 -40.32 23.38
C TYR A 21 -41.90 -39.61 24.08
N VAL A 22 -40.70 -40.01 23.77
CA VAL A 22 -39.44 -39.34 24.20
C VAL A 22 -38.81 -38.69 23.01
N GLY A 23 -38.73 -37.36 23.03
CA GLY A 23 -38.04 -36.60 22.00
C GLY A 23 -36.54 -36.62 22.19
N TYR A 24 -35.80 -36.51 21.08
CA TYR A 24 -34.35 -36.30 21.13
C TYR A 24 -34.05 -34.95 21.79
N LYS A 25 -33.17 -34.94 22.80
CA LYS A 25 -32.80 -33.72 23.56
C LYS A 25 -31.42 -33.22 23.27
N GLY A 26 -30.66 -33.92 22.41
CA GLY A 26 -29.34 -33.50 21.97
C GLY A 26 -29.36 -32.39 20.93
N GLU A 27 -28.24 -31.81 20.66
CA GLU A 27 -28.09 -30.83 19.58
C GLU A 27 -28.36 -31.51 18.23
N SER A 28 -29.09 -30.81 17.36
CA SER A 28 -29.40 -31.30 15.99
C SER A 28 -28.64 -30.55 14.92
N ILE A 29 -28.08 -29.39 15.26
CA ILE A 29 -27.30 -28.52 14.35
C ILE A 29 -26.08 -28.04 15.14
N ALA A 30 -24.90 -28.33 14.62
CA ALA A 30 -23.66 -27.83 15.21
C ALA A 30 -23.58 -26.31 15.09
N GLY A 31 -23.24 -25.65 16.19
CA GLY A 31 -22.97 -24.20 16.20
C GLY A 31 -21.72 -23.83 15.41
N PHE A 32 -21.52 -22.54 15.22
CA PHE A 32 -20.27 -22.06 14.59
C PHE A 32 -19.05 -22.42 15.46
N ASP A 33 -18.01 -22.89 14.80
CA ASP A 33 -16.73 -23.10 15.46
C ASP A 33 -16.08 -21.76 15.87
N PRO A 34 -15.30 -21.70 16.96
CA PRO A 34 -14.57 -20.49 17.35
C PRO A 34 -13.69 -19.90 16.24
N MET A 35 -13.11 -20.72 15.36
CA MET A 35 -12.32 -20.24 14.21
C MET A 35 -13.21 -19.58 13.15
N GLU A 36 -14.41 -20.10 12.87
CA GLU A 36 -15.37 -19.44 11.97
C GLU A 36 -15.82 -18.10 12.54
N THR A 37 -16.16 -18.08 13.83
CA THR A 37 -16.56 -16.84 14.53
C THR A 37 -15.41 -15.80 14.48
N LYS A 38 -14.18 -16.24 14.69
CA LYS A 38 -13.01 -15.37 14.57
C LYS A 38 -12.80 -14.88 13.14
N ALA A 39 -12.93 -15.73 12.13
CA ALA A 39 -12.83 -15.34 10.72
C ALA A 39 -13.87 -14.27 10.35
N GLN A 40 -15.10 -14.41 10.85
CA GLN A 40 -16.17 -13.40 10.67
C GLN A 40 -15.80 -12.07 11.33
N GLN A 41 -15.27 -12.09 12.56
CA GLN A 41 -14.80 -10.89 13.27
C GLN A 41 -13.64 -10.23 12.55
N ASP A 42 -12.63 -11.01 12.13
CA ASP A 42 -11.47 -10.53 11.39
C ASP A 42 -11.91 -9.91 10.03
N THR A 43 -12.90 -10.51 9.36
CA THR A 43 -13.50 -9.97 8.13
C THR A 43 -14.19 -8.62 8.38
N ALA A 44 -14.95 -8.51 9.46
CA ALA A 44 -15.64 -7.27 9.83
C ALA A 44 -14.66 -6.16 10.25
N ALA A 45 -13.48 -6.53 10.78
CA ALA A 45 -12.42 -5.62 11.18
C ALA A 45 -11.46 -5.24 10.05
N LEU A 46 -11.61 -5.81 8.85
CA LEU A 46 -10.77 -5.47 7.70
C LEU A 46 -10.89 -3.99 7.35
N THR A 47 -9.76 -3.31 7.33
CA THR A 47 -9.65 -1.92 6.89
C THR A 47 -8.66 -1.83 5.72
N SER A 48 -8.75 -0.77 4.95
CA SER A 48 -7.75 -0.50 3.91
C SER A 48 -6.38 -0.34 4.54
N PRO A 49 -5.33 -1.01 4.03
CA PRO A 49 -3.97 -0.86 4.52
C PRO A 49 -3.52 0.61 4.53
N GLY A 50 -2.86 1.06 5.61
CA GLY A 50 -2.38 2.44 5.75
C GLY A 50 -1.35 2.83 4.69
N GLU A 51 -0.70 1.86 4.08
CA GLU A 51 0.23 1.99 2.97
C GLU A 51 -0.40 2.67 1.74
N TYR A 52 -1.70 2.45 1.49
CA TYR A 52 -2.41 3.12 0.39
C TYR A 52 -2.53 4.63 0.61
N ASN A 53 -2.79 5.07 1.85
CA ASN A 53 -2.86 6.50 2.16
C ASN A 53 -1.49 7.17 1.98
N GLN A 54 -0.42 6.48 2.35
CA GLN A 54 0.95 6.98 2.15
C GLN A 54 1.33 7.01 0.67
N ALA A 55 0.97 5.99 -0.09
CA ALA A 55 1.16 5.93 -1.53
C ALA A 55 0.41 7.08 -2.22
N GLN A 56 -0.86 7.29 -1.87
CA GLN A 56 -1.68 8.39 -2.39
C GLN A 56 -1.04 9.76 -2.11
N ALA A 57 -0.58 9.99 -0.87
CA ALA A 57 0.12 11.23 -0.53
C ALA A 57 1.42 11.42 -1.32
N GLY A 58 2.13 10.35 -1.65
CA GLY A 58 3.31 10.35 -2.52
C GLY A 58 2.96 10.75 -3.96
N TYR A 59 1.91 10.19 -4.52
CA TYR A 59 1.42 10.56 -5.86
C TYR A 59 0.94 12.00 -5.94
N GLN A 60 0.19 12.48 -4.93
CA GLN A 60 -0.27 13.87 -4.90
C GLN A 60 0.89 14.87 -4.93
N ARG A 61 1.94 14.65 -4.12
CA ARG A 61 3.16 15.50 -4.18
C ARG A 61 3.81 15.49 -5.57
N GLY A 62 3.72 14.35 -6.27
CA GLY A 62 4.20 14.24 -7.64
C GLY A 62 3.38 15.06 -8.63
N LEU A 63 2.06 15.09 -8.47
CA LEU A 63 1.15 15.86 -9.32
C LEU A 63 1.28 17.37 -9.07
N ASP A 64 1.55 17.78 -7.83
CA ASP A 64 1.70 19.18 -7.45
C ASP A 64 3.06 19.77 -7.87
N TYR A 65 4.00 18.93 -8.32
CA TYR A 65 5.29 19.40 -8.79
C TYR A 65 5.15 20.13 -10.12
N ASN A 66 5.39 21.44 -10.09
CA ASN A 66 5.46 22.30 -11.27
C ASN A 66 6.88 22.87 -11.39
N PRO A 67 7.73 22.34 -12.27
CA PRO A 67 9.03 22.93 -12.54
C PRO A 67 8.83 24.27 -13.27
N GLY A 68 8.96 25.37 -12.57
CA GLY A 68 8.90 26.70 -13.19
C GLY A 68 9.88 26.85 -14.37
N MET A 69 9.68 27.90 -15.18
CA MET A 69 10.66 28.25 -16.20
C MET A 69 11.72 29.15 -15.60
N PHE A 70 12.97 29.08 -16.12
CA PHE A 70 14.04 29.98 -15.73
C PHE A 70 13.75 31.37 -16.25
N GLY A 71 13.46 32.32 -15.35
CA GLY A 71 13.16 33.70 -15.65
C GLY A 71 14.06 34.67 -14.86
N ALA A 72 13.72 35.98 -14.91
CA ALA A 72 14.47 37.01 -14.22
C ALA A 72 14.49 36.84 -12.70
N ALA A 73 13.39 36.34 -12.11
CA ALA A 73 13.27 36.11 -10.68
C ALA A 73 14.17 34.94 -10.22
N GLU A 74 14.17 33.84 -10.97
CA GLU A 74 15.01 32.67 -10.74
C GLU A 74 16.50 33.05 -10.95
N ALA A 75 16.80 33.79 -12.01
CA ALA A 75 18.15 34.30 -12.26
C ALA A 75 18.66 35.12 -11.06
N ALA A 76 17.87 36.02 -10.52
CA ALA A 76 18.24 36.81 -9.35
C ALA A 76 18.51 35.95 -8.10
N GLN A 77 17.75 34.86 -7.91
CA GLN A 77 17.92 33.94 -6.79
C GLN A 77 19.22 33.14 -6.88
N TYR A 78 19.59 32.71 -8.09
CA TYR A 78 20.76 31.86 -8.34
C TYR A 78 22.03 32.66 -8.70
N MET A 79 21.93 33.97 -8.96
CA MET A 79 23.10 34.82 -9.19
C MET A 79 23.93 34.94 -7.94
N SER A 80 25.22 34.64 -8.05
CA SER A 80 26.14 34.71 -6.93
C SER A 80 26.45 36.17 -6.55
N PRO A 81 26.29 36.58 -5.28
CA PRO A 81 26.71 37.91 -4.83
C PRO A 81 28.25 38.09 -4.94
N TYR A 82 29.02 37.01 -4.97
CA TYR A 82 30.47 37.07 -5.18
C TYR A 82 30.87 37.54 -6.57
N GLN A 83 30.07 37.24 -7.60
CA GLN A 83 30.35 37.68 -8.99
C GLN A 83 30.41 39.21 -9.07
N LYS A 84 29.48 39.88 -8.39
CA LYS A 84 29.51 41.34 -8.30
C LYS A 84 30.79 41.87 -7.65
N ASN A 85 31.23 41.25 -6.55
CA ASN A 85 32.46 41.62 -5.85
C ASN A 85 33.70 41.42 -6.75
N VAL A 86 33.76 40.34 -7.54
CA VAL A 86 34.86 40.06 -8.47
C VAL A 86 34.90 41.16 -9.58
N THR A 87 33.73 41.51 -10.12
CA THR A 87 33.60 42.57 -11.11
C THR A 87 34.01 43.94 -10.52
N ASP A 88 33.58 44.28 -9.31
CA ASP A 88 33.93 45.50 -8.62
C ASP A 88 35.43 45.60 -8.32
N ILE A 89 36.10 44.50 -7.96
CA ILE A 89 37.58 44.45 -7.83
C ILE A 89 38.25 44.72 -9.16
N GLY A 90 37.81 44.04 -10.24
CA GLY A 90 38.36 44.27 -11.58
C GLY A 90 38.21 45.72 -12.06
N ILE A 91 37.07 46.34 -11.80
CA ILE A 91 36.80 47.76 -12.10
C ILE A 91 37.79 48.67 -11.29
N ARG A 92 38.01 48.38 -10.01
CA ARG A 92 38.96 49.12 -9.19
C ARG A 92 40.37 49.01 -9.76
N ASP A 93 40.80 47.79 -10.13
CA ASP A 93 42.15 47.58 -10.67
C ASP A 93 42.36 48.29 -12.00
N LEU A 94 41.33 48.34 -12.89
CA LEU A 94 41.34 49.13 -14.13
C LEU A 94 41.46 50.63 -13.83
N ASN A 95 40.75 51.15 -12.84
CA ASN A 95 40.80 52.56 -12.43
C ASN A 95 42.23 52.91 -11.92
N GLU A 96 42.82 52.05 -11.09
CA GLU A 96 44.20 52.25 -10.58
C GLU A 96 45.23 52.24 -11.73
N GLN A 97 45.07 51.31 -12.68
CA GLN A 97 45.95 51.25 -13.84
C GLN A 97 45.85 52.50 -14.71
N ALA A 98 44.64 53.02 -14.96
CA ALA A 98 44.39 54.25 -15.70
C ALA A 98 45.02 55.45 -14.97
N ALA A 99 44.84 55.54 -13.65
CA ALA A 99 45.40 56.60 -12.84
C ALA A 99 46.96 56.60 -12.90
N ARG A 100 47.59 55.42 -12.80
CA ARG A 100 49.06 55.29 -12.98
C ARG A 100 49.52 55.72 -14.37
N SER A 101 48.80 55.33 -15.42
CA SER A 101 49.06 55.67 -16.79
C SER A 101 49.02 57.20 -17.00
N MET A 102 47.96 57.85 -16.47
CA MET A 102 47.80 59.32 -16.53
C MET A 102 48.91 60.03 -15.75
N ALA A 103 49.29 59.53 -14.59
CA ALA A 103 50.40 60.11 -13.79
C ALA A 103 51.74 60.02 -14.52
N LEU A 104 52.07 58.87 -15.10
CA LEU A 104 53.28 58.67 -15.89
C LEU A 104 53.31 59.57 -17.12
N ALA A 105 52.17 59.72 -17.82
CA ALA A 105 52.04 60.66 -18.94
C ALA A 105 52.28 62.09 -18.51
N GLY A 106 51.77 62.51 -17.36
CA GLY A 106 51.99 63.84 -16.78
C GLY A 106 53.47 64.10 -16.45
N VAL A 107 54.15 63.11 -15.86
CA VAL A 107 55.61 63.21 -15.55
C VAL A 107 56.44 63.35 -16.85
N ASN A 108 56.12 62.55 -17.85
CA ASN A 108 56.83 62.58 -19.11
C ASN A 108 56.58 63.91 -19.86
N SER A 109 55.36 64.45 -19.83
CA SER A 109 55.03 65.74 -20.41
C SER A 109 55.76 66.89 -19.68
N ALA A 110 55.90 66.78 -18.35
CA ALA A 110 56.65 67.75 -17.56
C ALA A 110 58.13 67.78 -17.94
N ARG A 111 58.73 66.61 -18.17
CA ARG A 111 60.15 66.47 -18.57
C ARG A 111 60.44 67.04 -19.93
N THR A 112 59.49 66.98 -20.86
CA THR A 112 59.66 67.48 -22.23
C THR A 112 59.15 68.94 -22.39
N GLY A 113 58.76 69.64 -21.33
CA GLY A 113 58.28 71.02 -21.33
C GLY A 113 56.84 71.16 -21.85
N GLY A 114 56.10 70.06 -22.07
CA GLY A 114 54.76 70.06 -22.60
C GLY A 114 53.64 69.89 -21.57
N TYR A 115 53.94 70.12 -20.25
CA TYR A 115 52.97 69.92 -19.18
C TYR A 115 51.82 70.96 -19.32
N GLY A 116 50.58 70.41 -19.38
CA GLY A 116 49.40 71.25 -19.62
C GLY A 116 49.08 71.58 -21.11
N GLY A 117 49.84 71.04 -22.06
CA GLY A 117 49.62 71.19 -23.49
C GLY A 117 48.48 70.32 -24.03
N SER A 118 47.98 70.61 -25.23
CA SER A 118 46.89 69.88 -25.91
C SER A 118 47.18 68.39 -26.10
N GLY A 119 48.45 68.00 -26.27
CA GLY A 119 48.84 66.61 -26.39
C GLY A 119 48.54 65.78 -25.09
N ASN A 120 48.84 66.40 -23.95
CA ASN A 120 48.53 65.71 -22.63
C ASN A 120 47.01 65.62 -22.39
N ALA A 121 46.29 66.65 -22.79
CA ALA A 121 44.81 66.64 -22.70
C ALA A 121 44.18 65.53 -23.59
N ILE A 122 44.67 65.38 -24.84
CA ILE A 122 44.24 64.30 -25.75
C ILE A 122 44.57 62.93 -25.19
N MET A 123 45.77 62.75 -24.62
CA MET A 123 46.18 61.48 -24.05
C MET A 123 45.33 61.10 -22.83
N ASN A 124 45.06 62.06 -21.92
CA ASN A 124 44.18 61.82 -20.79
C ASN A 124 42.73 61.51 -21.22
N ALA A 125 42.21 62.23 -22.23
CA ALA A 125 40.90 61.97 -22.81
C ALA A 125 40.80 60.56 -23.46
N THR A 126 41.88 60.12 -24.13
CA THR A 126 41.95 58.76 -24.73
C THR A 126 42.00 57.68 -23.67
N THR A 127 42.84 57.85 -22.64
CA THR A 127 42.91 56.92 -21.48
C THR A 127 41.54 56.83 -20.78
N ALA A 128 40.87 57.95 -20.55
CA ALA A 128 39.53 57.94 -19.94
C ALA A 128 38.47 57.21 -20.78
N ARG A 129 38.51 57.40 -22.13
CA ARG A 129 37.63 56.67 -23.06
C ARG A 129 37.89 55.18 -23.05
N THR A 130 39.16 54.75 -23.07
CA THR A 130 39.54 53.33 -22.98
C THR A 130 39.10 52.76 -21.67
N LEU A 131 39.36 53.43 -20.55
CA LEU A 131 38.89 52.97 -19.22
C LEU A 131 37.35 52.76 -19.16
N ASN A 132 36.58 53.78 -19.66
CA ASN A 132 35.12 53.62 -19.66
C ASN A 132 34.64 52.45 -20.52
N ARG A 133 35.32 52.14 -21.63
CA ARG A 133 35.03 50.97 -22.45
C ARG A 133 35.36 49.68 -21.73
N ASP A 134 36.54 49.58 -21.15
CA ASP A 134 37.02 48.41 -20.45
C ASP A 134 36.15 48.09 -19.20
N VAL A 135 35.74 49.10 -18.46
CA VAL A 135 34.80 48.97 -17.34
C VAL A 135 33.43 48.48 -17.84
N GLY A 136 32.94 49.03 -18.94
CA GLY A 136 31.68 48.59 -19.56
C GLY A 136 31.74 47.14 -20.04
N ASP A 137 32.82 46.74 -20.69
CA ASP A 137 33.02 45.39 -21.16
C ASP A 137 33.16 44.40 -20.02
N LEU A 138 33.91 44.72 -18.97
CA LEU A 138 34.04 43.91 -17.78
C LEU A 138 32.71 43.71 -17.04
N SER A 139 31.93 44.79 -16.89
CA SER A 139 30.63 44.74 -16.25
C SER A 139 29.67 43.86 -17.06
N THR A 140 29.63 43.99 -18.38
CA THR A 140 28.77 43.20 -19.27
C THR A 140 29.15 41.73 -19.25
N LYS A 141 30.45 41.42 -19.34
CA LYS A 141 30.95 40.00 -19.24
C LYS A 141 30.62 39.40 -17.88
N GLY A 142 30.86 40.14 -16.79
CA GLY A 142 30.53 39.66 -15.45
C GLY A 142 29.06 39.34 -15.26
N ALA A 143 28.17 40.20 -15.80
CA ALA A 143 26.74 39.98 -15.79
C ALA A 143 26.34 38.73 -16.60
N GLN A 144 26.93 38.58 -17.81
CA GLN A 144 26.67 37.42 -18.67
C GLN A 144 27.11 36.11 -18.03
N GLU A 145 28.33 36.07 -17.48
CA GLU A 145 28.85 34.87 -16.78
C GLU A 145 28.00 34.52 -15.56
N SER A 146 27.58 35.53 -14.78
CA SER A 146 26.70 35.35 -13.64
C SER A 146 25.36 34.74 -14.05
N TYR A 147 24.77 35.21 -15.15
CA TYR A 147 23.51 34.70 -15.70
C TYR A 147 23.65 33.25 -16.17
N LEU A 148 24.72 32.92 -16.92
CA LEU A 148 24.98 31.56 -17.39
C LEU A 148 25.20 30.57 -16.21
N ASN A 149 25.94 30.99 -15.20
CA ASN A 149 26.14 30.18 -13.99
C ASN A 149 24.82 29.97 -13.24
N ALA A 150 24.01 31.00 -13.10
CA ALA A 150 22.68 30.89 -12.48
C ALA A 150 21.78 29.93 -13.26
N GLN A 151 21.79 30.00 -14.59
CA GLN A 151 21.04 29.07 -15.43
C GLN A 151 21.50 27.61 -15.24
N GLN A 152 22.82 27.38 -15.18
CA GLN A 152 23.35 26.02 -14.94
C GLN A 152 22.97 25.49 -13.55
N GLN A 153 23.05 26.32 -12.51
CA GLN A 153 22.65 25.92 -11.17
C GLN A 153 21.16 25.60 -11.11
N TYR A 154 20.31 26.42 -11.70
CA TYR A 154 18.88 26.18 -11.81
C TYR A 154 18.59 24.84 -12.51
N GLN A 155 19.27 24.55 -13.62
CA GLN A 155 19.11 23.27 -14.33
C GLN A 155 19.52 22.07 -13.48
N ARG A 156 20.62 22.17 -12.72
CA ARG A 156 21.05 21.11 -11.79
C ARG A 156 20.03 20.88 -10.69
N ASP A 157 19.52 21.95 -10.08
CA ASP A 157 18.51 21.87 -9.03
C ASP A 157 17.19 21.30 -9.56
N ARG A 158 16.79 21.71 -10.77
CA ARG A 158 15.64 21.16 -11.45
C ARG A 158 15.76 19.66 -11.67
N THR A 159 16.88 19.22 -12.23
CA THR A 159 17.14 17.78 -12.45
C THR A 159 17.16 17.00 -11.14
N ALA A 160 17.76 17.55 -10.08
CA ALA A 160 17.77 16.92 -8.76
C ALA A 160 16.33 16.77 -8.19
N ARG A 161 15.48 17.79 -8.36
CA ARG A 161 14.08 17.75 -7.93
C ARG A 161 13.26 16.75 -8.76
N GLU A 162 13.46 16.70 -10.08
CA GLU A 162 12.82 15.72 -10.98
C GLU A 162 13.20 14.29 -10.59
N TYR A 163 14.48 14.05 -10.27
CA TYR A 163 14.94 12.75 -9.76
C TYR A 163 14.32 12.40 -8.42
N ALA A 164 14.27 13.34 -7.47
CA ALA A 164 13.64 13.12 -6.16
C ALA A 164 12.13 12.83 -6.30
N GLN A 165 11.45 13.49 -7.24
CA GLN A 165 10.06 13.22 -7.56
C GLN A 165 9.87 11.79 -8.11
N THR A 166 10.70 11.39 -9.08
CA THR A 166 10.66 10.02 -9.64
C THR A 166 10.89 8.96 -8.56
N LEU A 167 11.86 9.19 -7.67
CA LEU A 167 12.11 8.32 -6.52
C LEU A 167 10.90 8.26 -5.58
N GLY A 168 10.26 9.42 -5.33
CA GLY A 168 9.03 9.50 -4.54
C GLY A 168 7.87 8.71 -5.16
N GLN A 169 7.66 8.81 -6.47
CA GLN A 169 6.64 8.04 -7.20
C GLN A 169 6.94 6.52 -7.17
N ASN A 170 8.19 6.12 -7.37
CA ASN A 170 8.59 4.72 -7.29
C ASN A 170 8.38 4.16 -5.87
N SER A 171 8.68 4.94 -4.86
CA SER A 171 8.42 4.58 -3.46
C SER A 171 6.93 4.45 -3.16
N ALA A 172 6.10 5.35 -3.71
CA ALA A 172 4.64 5.29 -3.60
C ALA A 172 4.08 4.03 -4.28
N THR A 173 4.59 3.65 -5.47
CA THR A 173 4.25 2.40 -6.15
C THR A 173 4.62 1.18 -5.30
N GLY A 174 5.82 1.20 -4.71
CA GLY A 174 6.27 0.15 -3.79
C GLY A 174 5.36 0.01 -2.56
N LEU A 175 4.98 1.12 -1.94
CA LEU A 175 4.05 1.14 -0.81
C LEU A 175 2.66 0.60 -1.18
N ALA A 176 2.13 0.96 -2.35
CA ALA A 176 0.87 0.41 -2.85
C ALA A 176 0.96 -1.11 -3.05
N GLY A 177 2.09 -1.60 -3.59
CA GLY A 177 2.37 -3.03 -3.73
C GLY A 177 2.41 -3.77 -2.38
N LEU A 178 3.06 -3.19 -1.37
CA LEU A 178 3.08 -3.72 -0.01
C LEU A 178 1.67 -3.75 0.61
N GLY A 179 0.88 -2.71 0.41
CA GLY A 179 -0.52 -2.66 0.84
C GLY A 179 -1.35 -3.81 0.23
N THR A 180 -1.20 -4.05 -1.08
CA THR A 180 -1.85 -5.18 -1.77
C THR A 180 -1.40 -6.53 -1.23
N ALA A 181 -0.09 -6.73 -1.02
CA ALA A 181 0.45 -7.97 -0.48
C ALA A 181 -0.07 -8.24 0.94
N ARG A 182 -0.15 -7.21 1.78
CA ARG A 182 -0.70 -7.30 3.13
C ARG A 182 -2.18 -7.67 3.11
N GLN A 183 -2.99 -6.99 2.30
CA GLN A 183 -4.41 -7.30 2.16
C GLN A 183 -4.63 -8.74 1.68
N THR A 184 -3.86 -9.20 0.70
CA THR A 184 -3.92 -10.59 0.20
C THR A 184 -3.57 -11.59 1.31
N SER A 185 -2.54 -11.31 2.10
CA SER A 185 -2.13 -12.16 3.23
C SER A 185 -3.22 -12.22 4.31
N ASP A 186 -3.85 -11.09 4.65
CA ASP A 186 -4.93 -11.05 5.63
C ASP A 186 -6.14 -11.84 5.15
N LEU A 187 -6.55 -11.68 3.88
CA LEU A 187 -7.64 -12.46 3.29
C LEU A 187 -7.34 -13.96 3.23
N ALA A 188 -6.10 -14.33 2.90
CA ALA A 188 -5.68 -15.73 2.91
C ALA A 188 -5.73 -16.35 4.32
N ARG A 189 -5.30 -15.60 5.33
CA ARG A 189 -5.37 -16.02 6.74
C ARG A 189 -6.81 -16.21 7.20
N ILE A 190 -7.69 -15.25 6.90
CA ILE A 190 -9.13 -15.33 7.21
C ILE A 190 -9.76 -16.54 6.50
N GLY A 191 -9.44 -16.74 5.21
CA GLY A 191 -9.91 -17.90 4.45
C GLY A 191 -9.48 -19.23 5.07
N ALA A 192 -8.23 -19.34 5.50
CA ALA A 192 -7.71 -20.54 6.17
C ALA A 192 -8.41 -20.78 7.53
N GLN A 193 -8.64 -19.74 8.32
CA GLN A 193 -9.39 -19.84 9.58
C GLN A 193 -10.82 -20.32 9.36
N ASN A 194 -11.52 -19.75 8.38
CA ASN A 194 -12.87 -20.15 8.03
C ASN A 194 -12.94 -21.61 7.54
N ALA A 195 -12.02 -22.03 6.69
CA ALA A 195 -11.96 -23.43 6.21
C ALA A 195 -11.69 -24.42 7.34
N ALA A 196 -10.77 -24.08 8.26
CA ALA A 196 -10.48 -24.92 9.42
C ALA A 196 -11.69 -25.02 10.36
N GLY A 197 -12.35 -23.88 10.63
CA GLY A 197 -13.56 -23.86 11.45
C GLY A 197 -14.72 -24.63 10.83
N SER A 198 -14.96 -24.51 9.53
CA SER A 198 -15.97 -25.30 8.81
C SER A 198 -15.72 -26.79 8.90
N ALA A 199 -14.45 -27.22 8.76
CA ALA A 199 -14.10 -28.64 8.90
C ALA A 199 -14.38 -29.17 10.33
N GLN A 200 -14.11 -28.35 11.36
CA GLN A 200 -14.42 -28.72 12.75
C GLN A 200 -15.92 -28.77 13.01
N ARG A 201 -16.67 -27.79 12.48
CA ARG A 201 -18.14 -27.80 12.56
C ARG A 201 -18.74 -29.02 11.87
N ASP A 202 -18.23 -29.43 10.71
CA ASP A 202 -18.68 -30.62 9.99
C ASP A 202 -18.43 -31.90 10.82
N LEU A 203 -17.30 -31.98 11.54
CA LEU A 203 -17.04 -33.09 12.48
C LEU A 203 -18.01 -33.08 13.66
N ALA A 204 -18.30 -31.91 14.23
CA ALA A 204 -19.28 -31.75 15.28
C ALA A 204 -20.68 -32.18 14.79
N GLN A 205 -21.11 -31.72 13.62
CA GLN A 205 -22.39 -32.11 13.01
C GLN A 205 -22.49 -33.62 12.81
N ARG A 206 -21.45 -34.27 12.30
CA ARG A 206 -21.45 -35.73 12.13
C ARG A 206 -21.57 -36.45 13.48
N ARG A 207 -20.98 -35.93 14.54
CA ARG A 207 -21.13 -36.48 15.89
C ARG A 207 -22.58 -36.38 16.38
N ASP A 208 -23.19 -35.23 16.21
CA ASP A 208 -24.59 -34.96 16.59
C ASP A 208 -25.55 -35.86 15.80
N ASP A 209 -25.29 -36.03 14.50
CA ASP A 209 -26.07 -36.91 13.63
C ASP A 209 -25.96 -38.38 14.09
N LEU A 210 -24.77 -38.86 14.43
CA LEU A 210 -24.55 -40.22 14.96
C LEU A 210 -25.26 -40.42 16.31
N GLN A 211 -25.23 -39.43 17.20
CA GLN A 211 -25.94 -39.50 18.48
C GLN A 211 -27.47 -39.55 18.27
N LYS A 212 -27.97 -38.79 17.35
CA LYS A 212 -29.38 -38.80 16.98
C LYS A 212 -29.81 -40.11 16.34
N GLU A 213 -28.96 -40.67 15.46
CA GLU A 213 -29.19 -41.98 14.85
C GLU A 213 -29.21 -43.09 15.91
N GLU A 214 -28.25 -43.09 16.84
CA GLU A 214 -28.21 -44.05 17.94
C GLU A 214 -29.45 -43.94 18.84
N PHE A 215 -29.88 -42.71 19.16
CA PHE A 215 -31.15 -42.51 19.91
C PHE A 215 -32.35 -43.06 19.17
N ILE A 216 -32.46 -42.85 17.84
CA ILE A 216 -33.54 -43.40 17.01
C ILE A 216 -33.48 -44.94 17.02
N ASN A 217 -32.29 -45.52 16.85
CA ASN A 217 -32.06 -46.95 16.84
C ASN A 217 -32.44 -47.59 18.21
N GLN A 218 -32.06 -46.97 19.33
CA GLN A 218 -32.45 -47.41 20.65
C GLN A 218 -33.97 -47.35 20.86
N ARG A 219 -34.57 -46.22 20.48
CA ARG A 219 -36.02 -46.02 20.60
C ARG A 219 -36.81 -47.04 19.79
N ASP A 220 -36.40 -47.30 18.56
CA ASP A 220 -37.12 -48.15 17.63
C ASP A 220 -36.69 -49.63 17.68
N TYR A 221 -35.66 -49.95 18.49
CA TYR A 221 -35.12 -51.31 18.62
C TYR A 221 -36.17 -52.36 18.91
N GLY A 222 -37.05 -52.09 19.89
CA GLY A 222 -38.10 -53.01 20.23
C GLY A 222 -39.16 -53.19 19.15
N LYS A 223 -39.51 -52.14 18.43
CA LYS A 223 -40.39 -52.19 17.26
C LYS A 223 -39.79 -53.03 16.15
N ASN A 224 -38.52 -52.85 15.88
CA ASN A 224 -37.78 -53.57 14.85
C ASN A 224 -37.66 -55.08 15.21
N GLN A 225 -37.48 -55.41 16.48
CA GLN A 225 -37.51 -56.80 16.93
C GLN A 225 -38.87 -57.46 16.72
N ILE A 226 -39.95 -56.81 17.10
CA ILE A 226 -41.30 -57.32 16.88
C ILE A 226 -41.61 -57.46 15.38
N ALA A 227 -41.23 -56.49 14.57
CA ALA A 227 -41.38 -56.58 13.12
C ALA A 227 -40.61 -57.76 12.52
N PHE A 228 -39.38 -58.00 12.98
CA PHE A 228 -38.56 -59.13 12.55
C PHE A 228 -39.20 -60.47 12.97
N GLU A 229 -39.62 -60.61 14.24
CA GLU A 229 -40.27 -61.81 14.74
C GLU A 229 -41.60 -62.08 14.00
N SER A 230 -42.37 -61.01 13.71
CA SER A 230 -43.60 -61.11 12.92
C SER A 230 -43.31 -61.59 11.47
N GLY A 231 -42.24 -61.06 10.86
CA GLY A 231 -41.82 -61.52 9.51
C GLY A 231 -41.45 -62.99 9.43
N ILE A 232 -40.74 -63.50 10.46
CA ILE A 232 -40.42 -64.89 10.56
C ILE A 232 -41.69 -65.74 10.74
N LEU A 233 -42.60 -65.36 11.62
CA LEU A 233 -43.81 -66.10 11.86
C LEU A 233 -44.77 -66.13 10.63
N HIS A 234 -44.80 -65.10 9.85
CA HIS A 234 -45.58 -65.08 8.57
C HIS A 234 -44.92 -65.86 7.45
N GLY A 235 -43.60 -66.01 7.49
CA GLY A 235 -42.82 -66.78 6.46
C GLY A 235 -42.77 -68.30 6.76
N LEU A 236 -43.21 -68.77 7.91
CA LEU A 236 -43.28 -70.19 8.22
C LEU A 236 -44.51 -70.85 7.59
N PRO A 237 -44.37 -71.98 6.87
CA PRO A 237 -45.53 -72.68 6.27
C PRO A 237 -46.42 -73.18 7.40
N MET A 238 -47.67 -72.70 7.47
CA MET A 238 -48.75 -73.21 8.34
C MET A 238 -49.12 -74.59 7.90
N GLY A 239 -48.55 -75.59 8.51
CA GLY A 239 -49.00 -76.96 8.28
C GLY A 239 -50.45 -77.12 8.67
N SER A 240 -51.36 -77.39 7.72
CA SER A 240 -52.72 -77.80 7.96
C SER A 240 -52.70 -79.16 8.60
N TYR A 241 -53.05 -79.24 9.90
CA TYR A 241 -53.39 -80.45 10.55
C TYR A 241 -54.81 -80.80 10.20
N GLU A 242 -55.04 -81.64 9.17
CA GLU A 242 -56.27 -82.35 9.00
C GLU A 242 -56.49 -83.23 10.18
N GLN A 243 -57.52 -83.00 10.99
CA GLN A 243 -58.05 -83.95 11.94
C GLN A 243 -58.73 -85.08 11.17
N GLN A 244 -58.12 -86.23 11.04
CA GLN A 244 -58.81 -87.44 10.70
C GLN A 244 -59.59 -87.89 11.94
N THR A 245 -60.91 -87.67 11.87
CA THR A 245 -61.93 -88.40 12.70
C THR A 245 -62.21 -89.71 12.01
N GLY A 246 -61.85 -90.81 12.67
CA GLY A 246 -62.32 -92.21 12.48
C GLY A 246 -62.89 -92.75 13.74
#